data_9b6b96d00e36bcaf6cf8edfc23ac925a
#
_entry.id   9b6b96d00e36bcaf6cf8edfc23ac925a
#
_cell.length_a   1.000
_cell.length_b   1.000
_cell.length_c   1.000
_cell.angle_alpha   90.00
_cell.angle_beta   90.00
_cell.angle_gamma   90.00
#
_symmetry.space_group_name_H-M   'P 1'
#
loop_
_entity.id
_entity.type
_entity.pdbx_description
1 polymer ?
#
loop_
_entity_poly.entity_id
_entity_poly.type
_entity_poly.pdbx_seq_one_letter_code
_entity_poly.pdbx_strand_id
1 'polypeptide(L)'
;MRRSALLEIIDDVGHGVTPDLLPEDFPCLDACVSDNPHITPDVATRIAEGLGRVDIPTFERAVRAIDEGELAWIGFKVVFDAEVAQANVDNQVTKKYGEVGSADGSDLAFFVSDAKEIVASRPYSARDAFQMKDVTRGPSMHNDQFNGLTWVSVPLFDPVRVWLLGASDVASEVARLAHHVGFAVEVVDDDPAYVNEERFPSAKRHLIGDFSELGDLKGSSADYACVLTRGHMHDHESCVWASAQGMRYVGMMGCKGKNERIHDLCIASGMTEGQWAAVKRPIGLKFGAKSPAELAIAIVAELVDVRYRQRYDAQARAQHEQSLGR
;
A
#
# COMPACT_ATOMS: atom_id res chain seq x y z
N MET A 1 -0.25 -10.54 -3.43
CA MET A 1 0.20 -11.90 -3.86
C MET A 1 1.41 -11.76 -4.75
N ARG A 2 2.42 -12.65 -4.63
CA ARG A 2 3.64 -12.55 -5.42
C ARG A 2 3.43 -13.09 -6.83
N ARG A 3 4.21 -12.56 -7.81
CA ARG A 3 4.17 -13.01 -9.20
C ARG A 3 4.40 -14.52 -9.36
N SER A 4 5.36 -15.10 -8.62
CA SER A 4 5.64 -16.54 -8.65
C SER A 4 4.44 -17.38 -8.21
N ALA A 5 3.78 -16.99 -7.12
CA ALA A 5 2.59 -17.70 -6.64
C ALA A 5 1.44 -17.67 -7.67
N LEU A 6 1.23 -16.53 -8.36
CA LEU A 6 0.23 -16.46 -9.44
C LEU A 6 0.55 -17.40 -10.61
N LEU A 7 1.83 -17.52 -10.97
CA LEU A 7 2.25 -18.42 -12.04
C LEU A 7 2.10 -19.89 -11.64
N GLU A 8 2.38 -20.24 -10.38
CA GLU A 8 2.16 -21.58 -9.84
C GLU A 8 0.67 -21.92 -9.85
N ILE A 9 -0.21 -21.01 -9.41
CA ILE A 9 -1.67 -21.21 -9.50
C ILE A 9 -2.11 -21.44 -10.94
N ILE A 10 -1.62 -20.66 -11.90
CA ILE A 10 -1.96 -20.81 -13.33
C ILE A 10 -1.54 -22.19 -13.84
N ASP A 11 -0.34 -22.65 -13.49
CA ASP A 11 0.19 -23.94 -13.91
C ASP A 11 -0.62 -25.11 -13.32
N ASP A 12 -0.82 -25.10 -12.01
CA ASP A 12 -1.59 -26.13 -11.29
C ASP A 12 -3.00 -26.26 -11.85
N VAL A 13 -3.73 -25.16 -11.92
CA VAL A 13 -5.11 -25.13 -12.43
C VAL A 13 -5.18 -25.53 -13.91
N GLY A 14 -4.16 -25.13 -14.71
CA GLY A 14 -4.02 -25.54 -16.12
C GLY A 14 -3.87 -27.05 -16.27
N HIS A 15 -3.23 -27.71 -15.34
CA HIS A 15 -3.06 -29.17 -15.28
C HIS A 15 -4.20 -29.89 -14.54
N GLY A 16 -5.16 -29.16 -13.97
CA GLY A 16 -6.27 -29.72 -13.19
C GLY A 16 -5.86 -30.14 -11.79
N VAL A 17 -4.80 -29.53 -11.27
CA VAL A 17 -4.31 -29.71 -9.89
C VAL A 17 -4.90 -28.58 -9.03
N THR A 18 -5.35 -28.91 -7.82
CA THR A 18 -5.77 -27.90 -6.84
C THR A 18 -4.50 -27.23 -6.27
N PRO A 19 -4.35 -25.90 -6.35
CA PRO A 19 -3.20 -25.20 -5.78
C PRO A 19 -3.11 -25.40 -4.26
N ASP A 20 -1.88 -25.46 -3.73
CA ASP A 20 -1.63 -25.45 -2.29
C ASP A 20 -1.51 -24.01 -1.81
N LEU A 21 -2.58 -23.47 -1.24
CA LEU A 21 -2.66 -22.09 -0.78
C LEU A 21 -2.71 -22.04 0.75
N LEU A 22 -1.81 -21.22 1.31
CA LEU A 22 -1.69 -20.99 2.74
C LEU A 22 -2.10 -19.54 3.09
N PRO A 23 -2.50 -19.24 4.34
CA PRO A 23 -2.86 -17.89 4.74
C PRO A 23 -1.80 -16.82 4.42
N GLU A 24 -0.51 -17.16 4.46
CA GLU A 24 0.61 -16.29 4.12
C GLU A 24 0.67 -15.87 2.63
N ASP A 25 -0.01 -16.60 1.73
CA ASP A 25 -0.12 -16.23 0.31
C ASP A 25 -1.07 -15.04 0.08
N PHE A 26 -1.79 -14.66 1.11
CA PHE A 26 -2.77 -13.56 1.07
C PHE A 26 -2.32 -12.37 1.92
N PRO A 27 -1.19 -11.71 1.62
CA PRO A 27 -0.71 -10.58 2.40
C PRO A 27 -1.71 -9.43 2.42
N CYS A 28 -1.76 -8.74 3.55
CA CYS A 28 -2.52 -7.51 3.73
C CYS A 28 -1.58 -6.31 3.71
N LEU A 29 -2.06 -5.17 3.19
CA LEU A 29 -1.33 -3.90 3.29
C LEU A 29 -1.39 -3.29 4.69
N ASP A 30 -2.36 -3.70 5.48
CA ASP A 30 -2.56 -3.16 6.81
C ASP A 30 -1.75 -3.96 7.83
N ALA A 31 -0.62 -3.41 8.24
CA ALA A 31 0.30 -4.07 9.16
C ALA A 31 -0.23 -4.24 10.59
N CYS A 32 -1.35 -3.60 10.94
CA CYS A 32 -2.05 -3.88 12.21
C CYS A 32 -2.67 -5.25 12.22
N VAL A 33 -2.81 -5.83 11.05
CA VAL A 33 -3.37 -7.14 10.84
C VAL A 33 -2.23 -7.98 10.30
N SER A 34 -1.35 -8.42 11.20
CA SER A 34 -0.20 -9.28 10.85
C SER A 34 -0.64 -10.52 10.09
N ASP A 35 -1.84 -10.99 10.39
CA ASP A 35 -2.51 -12.05 9.64
C ASP A 35 -3.86 -11.47 9.21
N ASN A 36 -4.18 -11.55 7.93
CA ASN A 36 -5.51 -11.14 7.48
C ASN A 36 -6.56 -11.97 8.26
N PRO A 37 -7.30 -11.40 9.23
CA PRO A 37 -8.15 -12.17 10.13
C PRO A 37 -9.30 -12.86 9.38
N HIS A 38 -9.48 -12.52 8.12
CA HIS A 38 -10.45 -13.11 7.22
C HIS A 38 -9.89 -14.28 6.42
N ILE A 39 -8.58 -14.53 6.49
CA ILE A 39 -7.91 -15.68 5.85
C ILE A 39 -7.50 -16.67 6.92
N THR A 40 -8.43 -17.56 7.25
CA THR A 40 -8.11 -18.77 8.01
C THR A 40 -7.60 -19.87 7.05
N PRO A 41 -6.95 -20.92 7.54
CA PRO A 41 -6.61 -22.08 6.72
C PRO A 41 -7.80 -22.66 5.94
N ASP A 42 -9.00 -22.67 6.56
CA ASP A 42 -10.23 -23.13 5.90
C ASP A 42 -10.64 -22.26 4.73
N VAL A 43 -10.46 -20.93 4.86
CA VAL A 43 -10.73 -19.97 3.76
C VAL A 43 -9.73 -20.15 2.63
N ALA A 44 -8.44 -20.30 2.94
CA ALA A 44 -7.40 -20.53 1.92
C ALA A 44 -7.65 -21.84 1.17
N THR A 45 -7.97 -22.94 1.89
CA THR A 45 -8.33 -24.23 1.30
C THR A 45 -9.58 -24.10 0.41
N ARG A 46 -10.61 -23.40 0.88
CA ARG A 46 -11.84 -23.20 0.11
C ARG A 46 -11.60 -22.40 -1.17
N ILE A 47 -10.72 -21.36 -1.12
CA ILE A 47 -10.31 -20.65 -2.32
C ILE A 47 -9.62 -21.61 -3.29
N ALA A 48 -8.63 -22.37 -2.83
CA ALA A 48 -7.88 -23.30 -3.65
C ALA A 48 -8.80 -24.34 -4.36
N GLU A 49 -9.72 -24.94 -3.61
CA GLU A 49 -10.70 -25.91 -4.14
C GLU A 49 -11.67 -25.30 -5.16
N GLY A 50 -11.98 -24.01 -5.03
CA GLY A 50 -12.88 -23.29 -5.93
C GLY A 50 -12.26 -22.87 -7.26
N LEU A 51 -10.91 -22.90 -7.36
CA LEU A 51 -10.19 -22.48 -8.56
C LEU A 51 -10.25 -23.55 -9.68
N GLY A 52 -10.36 -23.08 -10.90
CA GLY A 52 -10.37 -23.93 -12.09
C GLY A 52 -9.86 -23.20 -13.33
N ARG A 53 -9.80 -23.90 -14.47
CA ARG A 53 -9.29 -23.30 -15.73
C ARG A 53 -9.98 -22.01 -16.15
N VAL A 54 -11.24 -21.81 -15.73
CA VAL A 54 -11.98 -20.58 -15.99
C VAL A 54 -11.35 -19.35 -15.32
N ASP A 55 -10.55 -19.54 -14.28
CA ASP A 55 -9.91 -18.47 -13.52
C ASP A 55 -8.58 -18.02 -14.13
N ILE A 56 -7.97 -18.81 -15.04
CA ILE A 56 -6.67 -18.52 -15.66
C ILE A 56 -6.59 -17.09 -16.23
N PRO A 57 -7.56 -16.60 -17.03
CA PRO A 57 -7.48 -15.24 -17.58
C PRO A 57 -7.42 -14.14 -16.51
N THR A 58 -8.06 -14.37 -15.36
CA THR A 58 -8.03 -13.45 -14.22
C THR A 58 -6.62 -13.37 -13.60
N PHE A 59 -5.97 -14.53 -13.41
CA PHE A 59 -4.59 -14.59 -12.90
C PHE A 59 -3.57 -14.08 -13.91
N GLU A 60 -3.74 -14.34 -15.21
CA GLU A 60 -2.89 -13.78 -16.26
C GLU A 60 -2.97 -12.25 -16.30
N ARG A 61 -4.17 -11.68 -16.09
CA ARG A 61 -4.35 -10.23 -15.97
C ARG A 61 -3.62 -9.68 -14.73
N ALA A 62 -3.65 -10.44 -13.61
CA ALA A 62 -2.93 -10.08 -12.39
C ALA A 62 -1.41 -10.10 -12.58
N VAL A 63 -0.87 -11.12 -13.24
CA VAL A 63 0.57 -11.19 -13.58
C VAL A 63 0.98 -10.01 -14.45
N ARG A 64 0.19 -9.67 -15.46
CA ARG A 64 0.46 -8.51 -16.33
C ARG A 64 0.48 -7.21 -15.56
N ALA A 65 -0.44 -7.02 -14.61
CA ALA A 65 -0.47 -5.82 -13.77
C ALA A 65 0.81 -5.67 -12.92
N ILE A 66 1.34 -6.78 -12.39
CA ILE A 66 2.63 -6.76 -11.68
C ILE A 66 3.78 -6.39 -12.63
N ASP A 67 3.82 -6.98 -13.83
CA ASP A 67 4.87 -6.74 -14.81
C ASP A 67 4.86 -5.29 -15.35
N GLU A 68 3.70 -4.66 -15.40
CA GLU A 68 3.49 -3.27 -15.82
C GLU A 68 3.60 -2.28 -14.64
N GLY A 69 3.74 -2.74 -13.40
CA GLY A 69 3.78 -1.90 -12.20
C GLY A 69 2.45 -1.20 -11.90
N GLU A 70 1.33 -1.81 -12.32
CA GLU A 70 0.00 -1.28 -12.11
C GLU A 70 -0.46 -1.48 -10.66
N LEU A 71 -1.10 -0.46 -10.08
CA LEU A 71 -1.76 -0.62 -8.79
C LEU A 71 -3.06 -1.43 -8.96
N ALA A 72 -3.02 -2.66 -8.51
CA ALA A 72 -4.12 -3.60 -8.68
C ALA A 72 -4.20 -4.62 -7.55
N TRP A 73 -5.30 -5.32 -7.48
CA TRP A 73 -5.60 -6.37 -6.49
C TRP A 73 -6.16 -7.60 -7.19
N ILE A 74 -5.82 -8.78 -6.68
CA ILE A 74 -6.56 -10.01 -6.91
C ILE A 74 -7.49 -10.23 -5.73
N GLY A 75 -8.71 -10.69 -5.98
CA GLY A 75 -9.67 -10.91 -4.93
C GLY A 75 -10.48 -12.18 -5.13
N PHE A 76 -11.13 -12.59 -4.04
CA PHE A 76 -11.93 -13.79 -4.00
C PHE A 76 -13.22 -13.52 -3.23
N LYS A 77 -14.34 -13.94 -3.80
CA LYS A 77 -15.61 -14.10 -3.09
C LYS A 77 -15.75 -15.58 -2.76
N VAL A 78 -15.88 -15.88 -1.49
CA VAL A 78 -16.01 -17.26 -0.98
C VAL A 78 -17.37 -17.39 -0.32
N VAL A 79 -18.20 -18.30 -0.80
CA VAL A 79 -19.56 -18.53 -0.30
C VAL A 79 -19.58 -19.80 0.54
N PHE A 80 -19.81 -19.66 1.84
CA PHE A 80 -19.91 -20.78 2.79
C PHE A 80 -21.32 -21.32 2.90
N ASP A 81 -22.32 -20.45 2.84
CA ASP A 81 -23.73 -20.75 2.93
C ASP A 81 -24.51 -19.84 1.97
N ALA A 82 -24.93 -20.41 0.85
CA ALA A 82 -25.61 -19.67 -0.20
C ALA A 82 -27.01 -19.18 0.21
N GLU A 83 -27.72 -19.91 1.08
CA GLU A 83 -29.05 -19.51 1.53
C GLU A 83 -28.95 -18.32 2.50
N VAL A 84 -28.00 -18.38 3.45
CA VAL A 84 -27.72 -17.27 4.39
C VAL A 84 -27.18 -16.06 3.65
N ALA A 85 -26.27 -16.24 2.70
CA ALA A 85 -25.74 -15.17 1.88
C ALA A 85 -26.86 -14.48 1.07
N GLN A 86 -27.74 -15.23 0.43
CA GLN A 86 -28.88 -14.72 -0.32
C GLN A 86 -29.88 -13.98 0.59
N ALA A 87 -30.25 -14.55 1.74
CA ALA A 87 -31.17 -13.93 2.69
C ALA A 87 -30.65 -12.56 3.20
N ASN A 88 -29.34 -12.43 3.42
CA ASN A 88 -28.71 -11.15 3.77
C ASN A 88 -28.77 -10.13 2.63
N VAL A 89 -28.58 -10.58 1.39
CA VAL A 89 -28.75 -9.73 0.19
C VAL A 89 -30.15 -9.15 0.16
N ASP A 90 -31.15 -9.99 0.27
CA ASP A 90 -32.55 -9.59 0.17
C ASP A 90 -32.97 -8.61 1.29
N ASN A 91 -32.50 -8.82 2.51
CA ASN A 91 -32.82 -7.98 3.65
C ASN A 91 -32.17 -6.60 3.64
N GLN A 92 -30.95 -6.46 3.12
CA GLN A 92 -30.20 -5.21 3.15
C GLN A 92 -30.41 -4.34 1.91
N VAL A 93 -30.54 -4.95 0.75
CA VAL A 93 -30.54 -4.26 -0.55
C VAL A 93 -31.94 -3.87 -0.98
N THR A 94 -32.92 -4.74 -0.77
CA THR A 94 -34.32 -4.46 -1.12
C THR A 94 -34.85 -3.23 -0.38
N LYS A 95 -34.38 -2.99 0.85
CA LYS A 95 -34.76 -1.81 1.64
C LYS A 95 -34.14 -0.49 1.13
N LYS A 96 -33.03 -0.53 0.41
CA LYS A 96 -32.25 0.66 0.08
C LYS A 96 -32.14 0.97 -1.42
N TYR A 97 -32.11 -0.04 -2.28
CA TYR A 97 -31.77 0.12 -3.70
C TYR A 97 -32.73 -0.54 -4.70
N GLY A 98 -33.86 -1.10 -4.26
CA GLY A 98 -34.79 -1.84 -5.13
C GLY A 98 -34.30 -3.24 -5.52
N GLU A 99 -35.05 -3.92 -6.39
CA GLU A 99 -34.69 -5.27 -6.86
C GLU A 99 -33.32 -5.28 -7.52
N VAL A 100 -32.35 -5.96 -6.90
CA VAL A 100 -31.04 -6.24 -7.47
C VAL A 100 -31.03 -7.69 -7.92
N GLY A 101 -30.56 -7.92 -9.14
CA GLY A 101 -30.48 -9.26 -9.70
C GLY A 101 -29.80 -10.26 -8.76
N SER A 102 -30.21 -11.51 -8.82
CA SER A 102 -29.76 -12.60 -7.95
C SER A 102 -28.24 -12.59 -7.81
N ALA A 103 -27.75 -12.56 -6.57
CA ALA A 103 -26.37 -12.91 -6.32
C ALA A 103 -26.19 -14.35 -6.79
N ASP A 104 -25.36 -14.58 -7.79
CA ASP A 104 -24.89 -15.92 -8.09
C ASP A 104 -24.17 -16.43 -6.84
N GLY A 105 -24.71 -17.47 -6.21
CA GLY A 105 -24.18 -18.06 -4.98
C GLY A 105 -22.85 -18.80 -5.18
N SER A 106 -22.12 -18.52 -6.26
CA SER A 106 -20.85 -19.16 -6.58
C SER A 106 -19.64 -18.39 -6.07
N ASP A 107 -18.60 -19.13 -5.75
CA ASP A 107 -17.26 -18.59 -5.52
C ASP A 107 -16.76 -17.89 -6.80
N LEU A 108 -15.96 -16.84 -6.63
CA LEU A 108 -15.53 -15.98 -7.72
C LEU A 108 -14.12 -15.45 -7.46
N ALA A 109 -13.20 -15.71 -8.39
CA ALA A 109 -11.94 -15.01 -8.46
C ALA A 109 -12.05 -13.77 -9.35
N PHE A 110 -11.45 -12.65 -8.95
CA PHE A 110 -11.51 -11.40 -9.72
C PHE A 110 -10.23 -10.60 -9.58
N PHE A 111 -9.92 -9.88 -10.62
CA PHE A 111 -8.91 -8.82 -10.65
C PHE A 111 -9.61 -7.47 -10.61
N VAL A 112 -9.03 -6.50 -9.91
CA VAL A 112 -9.49 -5.10 -9.96
C VAL A 112 -8.29 -4.15 -9.94
N SER A 113 -8.27 -3.21 -10.89
CA SER A 113 -7.25 -2.16 -10.92
C SER A 113 -7.65 -0.94 -10.08
N ASP A 114 -6.69 -0.06 -9.81
CA ASP A 114 -6.97 1.24 -9.19
C ASP A 114 -7.92 2.10 -10.06
N ALA A 115 -7.84 1.97 -11.38
CA ALA A 115 -8.76 2.59 -12.33
C ALA A 115 -10.16 1.94 -12.36
N LYS A 116 -10.42 0.92 -11.51
CA LYS A 116 -11.69 0.20 -11.38
C LYS A 116 -12.06 -0.70 -12.58
N GLU A 117 -11.07 -1.07 -13.38
CA GLU A 117 -11.22 -2.19 -14.31
C GLU A 117 -11.46 -3.48 -13.50
N ILE A 118 -12.43 -4.27 -13.90
CA ILE A 118 -12.71 -5.58 -13.30
C ILE A 118 -12.54 -6.66 -14.38
N VAL A 119 -11.76 -7.68 -14.07
CA VAL A 119 -11.72 -8.95 -14.79
C VAL A 119 -12.10 -10.04 -13.81
N ALA A 120 -13.15 -10.78 -14.11
CA ALA A 120 -13.67 -11.81 -13.23
C ALA A 120 -13.80 -13.13 -13.98
N SER A 121 -13.63 -14.23 -13.26
CA SER A 121 -13.66 -15.59 -13.81
C SER A 121 -15.06 -16.06 -14.20
N ARG A 122 -16.11 -15.46 -13.62
CA ARG A 122 -17.49 -15.82 -13.82
C ARG A 122 -18.38 -14.57 -13.92
N PRO A 123 -19.62 -14.69 -14.43
CA PRO A 123 -20.59 -13.60 -14.38
C PRO A 123 -20.82 -13.11 -12.95
N TYR A 124 -20.99 -11.82 -12.78
CA TYR A 124 -21.18 -11.18 -11.48
C TYR A 124 -22.30 -10.14 -11.53
N SER A 125 -22.93 -9.89 -10.39
CA SER A 125 -23.98 -8.89 -10.26
C SER A 125 -23.43 -7.47 -10.14
N ALA A 126 -24.28 -6.46 -10.30
CA ALA A 126 -23.93 -5.06 -10.04
C ALA A 126 -23.47 -4.84 -8.59
N ARG A 127 -23.98 -5.62 -7.64
CA ARG A 127 -23.55 -5.59 -6.25
C ARG A 127 -22.16 -6.19 -6.09
N ASP A 128 -21.88 -7.34 -6.72
CA ASP A 128 -20.54 -7.92 -6.71
C ASP A 128 -19.53 -6.91 -7.29
N ALA A 129 -19.88 -6.24 -8.41
CA ALA A 129 -19.05 -5.19 -8.99
C ALA A 129 -18.78 -4.03 -8.01
N PHE A 130 -19.76 -3.63 -7.20
CA PHE A 130 -19.57 -2.63 -6.18
C PHE A 130 -18.58 -3.11 -5.11
N GLN A 131 -18.74 -4.33 -4.60
CA GLN A 131 -17.82 -4.92 -3.60
C GLN A 131 -16.41 -5.09 -4.17
N MET A 132 -16.26 -5.63 -5.39
CA MET A 132 -14.95 -5.75 -6.05
C MET A 132 -14.21 -4.40 -6.13
N LYS A 133 -14.92 -3.32 -6.45
CA LYS A 133 -14.34 -1.97 -6.49
C LYS A 133 -13.99 -1.43 -5.12
N ASP A 134 -14.69 -1.85 -4.08
CA ASP A 134 -14.48 -1.38 -2.70
C ASP A 134 -13.31 -2.09 -2.02
N VAL A 135 -12.98 -3.34 -2.39
CA VAL A 135 -11.82 -4.07 -1.84
C VAL A 135 -10.46 -3.37 -2.11
N THR A 136 -10.41 -2.43 -3.04
CA THR A 136 -9.22 -1.59 -3.25
C THR A 136 -8.93 -0.65 -2.07
N ARG A 137 -9.85 -0.53 -1.10
CA ARG A 137 -9.71 0.31 0.09
C ARG A 137 -9.08 -0.41 1.27
N GLY A 138 -8.77 -1.69 1.12
CA GLY A 138 -8.19 -2.51 2.18
C GLY A 138 -9.00 -3.77 2.47
N PRO A 139 -8.56 -4.62 3.41
CA PRO A 139 -9.30 -5.81 3.78
C PRO A 139 -10.66 -5.37 4.29
N SER A 140 -11.65 -5.90 3.67
CA SER A 140 -13.06 -5.63 3.75
C SER A 140 -13.54 -5.00 5.07
N MET A 141 -13.83 -3.72 5.02
CA MET A 141 -14.57 -3.04 6.09
C MET A 141 -16.02 -3.57 6.24
N HIS A 142 -16.43 -4.56 5.47
CA HIS A 142 -17.82 -4.97 5.32
C HIS A 142 -18.08 -6.47 5.49
N ASN A 143 -17.07 -7.28 5.88
CA ASN A 143 -17.28 -8.72 6.09
C ASN A 143 -18.33 -9.01 7.16
N ASP A 144 -18.45 -8.18 8.20
CA ASP A 144 -19.49 -8.33 9.22
C ASP A 144 -20.91 -8.12 8.70
N GLN A 145 -21.07 -7.60 7.48
CA GLN A 145 -22.35 -7.38 6.83
C GLN A 145 -22.78 -8.56 5.94
N PHE A 146 -21.89 -9.53 5.76
CA PHE A 146 -22.09 -10.65 4.83
C PHE A 146 -22.02 -11.99 5.56
N ASN A 147 -23.06 -12.34 6.30
CA ASN A 147 -23.17 -13.70 6.81
C ASN A 147 -23.24 -14.69 5.64
N GLY A 148 -22.57 -15.82 5.76
CA GLY A 148 -22.56 -16.87 4.76
C GLY A 148 -21.58 -16.70 3.60
N LEU A 149 -20.85 -15.57 3.51
CA LEU A 149 -19.79 -15.36 2.52
C LEU A 149 -18.71 -14.44 3.06
N THR A 150 -17.52 -14.49 2.46
CA THR A 150 -16.45 -13.52 2.71
C THR A 150 -15.85 -12.99 1.40
N TRP A 151 -15.33 -11.78 1.46
CA TRP A 151 -14.57 -11.16 0.39
C TRP A 151 -13.12 -11.00 0.85
N VAL A 152 -12.20 -11.46 0.03
CA VAL A 152 -10.77 -11.36 0.26
C VAL A 152 -10.16 -10.53 -0.85
N SER A 153 -9.26 -9.61 -0.52
CA SER A 153 -8.45 -8.90 -1.51
C SER A 153 -6.99 -8.92 -1.14
N VAL A 154 -6.15 -9.11 -2.14
CA VAL A 154 -4.70 -9.21 -2.00
C VAL A 154 -4.05 -8.20 -2.95
N PRO A 155 -3.23 -7.27 -2.46
CA PRO A 155 -2.52 -6.35 -3.31
C PRO A 155 -1.53 -7.08 -4.21
N LEU A 156 -1.37 -6.58 -5.44
CA LEU A 156 -0.43 -7.07 -6.44
C LEU A 156 0.83 -6.19 -6.54
N PHE A 157 1.01 -5.29 -5.59
CA PHE A 157 2.14 -4.38 -5.50
C PHE A 157 2.75 -4.44 -4.11
N ASP A 158 4.04 -4.15 -4.03
CA ASP A 158 4.74 -4.08 -2.74
C ASP A 158 4.35 -2.80 -1.99
N PRO A 159 4.39 -2.84 -0.64
CA PRO A 159 4.22 -1.64 0.17
C PRO A 159 5.24 -0.58 -0.23
N VAL A 160 4.81 0.69 -0.31
CA VAL A 160 5.74 1.81 -0.52
C VAL A 160 6.75 1.84 0.62
N ARG A 161 8.03 1.87 0.26
CA ARG A 161 9.12 1.93 1.22
C ARG A 161 9.36 3.39 1.66
N VAL A 162 9.45 3.58 2.97
CA VAL A 162 9.77 4.87 3.61
C VAL A 162 11.10 4.77 4.32
N TRP A 163 12.05 5.59 3.88
CA TRP A 163 13.35 5.75 4.51
C TRP A 163 13.27 6.85 5.57
N LEU A 164 13.56 6.51 6.82
CA LEU A 164 13.74 7.44 7.92
C LEU A 164 15.25 7.69 8.08
N LEU A 165 15.69 8.83 7.59
CA LEU A 165 17.09 9.24 7.64
C LEU A 165 17.31 10.01 8.95
N GLY A 166 17.86 9.31 9.94
CA GLY A 166 17.97 9.71 11.34
C GLY A 166 16.96 9.02 12.25
N ALA A 167 17.43 8.48 13.37
CA ALA A 167 16.65 7.76 14.38
C ALA A 167 16.20 8.63 15.56
N SER A 168 15.69 9.84 15.26
CA SER A 168 15.15 10.75 16.28
C SER A 168 13.89 10.21 16.95
N ASP A 169 13.40 10.86 18.02
CA ASP A 169 12.14 10.49 18.67
C ASP A 169 10.95 10.64 17.71
N VAL A 170 10.97 11.65 16.86
CA VAL A 170 9.95 11.79 15.80
C VAL A 170 10.03 10.63 14.82
N ALA A 171 11.24 10.18 14.44
CA ALA A 171 11.41 9.04 13.54
C ALA A 171 10.83 7.75 14.12
N SER A 172 10.98 7.50 15.44
CA SER A 172 10.42 6.32 16.08
C SER A 172 8.88 6.33 16.08
N GLU A 173 8.26 7.49 16.29
CA GLU A 173 6.80 7.64 16.19
C GLU A 173 6.32 7.51 14.74
N VAL A 174 7.05 8.10 13.77
CA VAL A 174 6.76 7.95 12.34
C VAL A 174 6.87 6.49 11.92
N ALA A 175 7.90 5.75 12.39
CA ALA A 175 8.07 4.34 12.05
C ALA A 175 6.86 3.50 12.44
N ARG A 176 6.36 3.68 13.67
CA ARG A 176 5.17 2.96 14.16
C ARG A 176 3.92 3.27 13.34
N LEU A 177 3.64 4.55 13.12
CA LEU A 177 2.44 4.97 12.38
C LEU A 177 2.54 4.62 10.90
N ALA A 178 3.70 4.79 10.25
CA ALA A 178 3.90 4.45 8.86
C ALA A 178 3.74 2.94 8.63
N HIS A 179 4.33 2.12 9.51
CA HIS A 179 4.13 0.68 9.48
C HIS A 179 2.65 0.32 9.66
N HIS A 180 1.96 0.94 10.63
CA HIS A 180 0.54 0.75 10.88
C HIS A 180 -0.34 0.98 9.66
N VAL A 181 -0.02 1.98 8.83
CA VAL A 181 -0.78 2.29 7.61
C VAL A 181 -0.19 1.65 6.33
N GLY A 182 0.61 0.59 6.51
CA GLY A 182 1.08 -0.27 5.41
C GLY A 182 2.23 0.30 4.59
N PHE A 183 3.14 1.08 5.18
CA PHE A 183 4.45 1.36 4.59
C PHE A 183 5.49 0.35 5.05
N ALA A 184 6.40 -0.05 4.16
CA ALA A 184 7.62 -0.73 4.56
C ALA A 184 8.62 0.32 5.07
N VAL A 185 9.06 0.19 6.33
CA VAL A 185 9.91 1.21 6.96
C VAL A 185 11.35 0.74 7.03
N GLU A 186 12.27 1.60 6.55
CA GLU A 186 13.71 1.45 6.74
C GLU A 186 14.23 2.67 7.52
N VAL A 187 15.02 2.45 8.57
CA VAL A 187 15.62 3.51 9.38
C VAL A 187 17.13 3.43 9.32
N VAL A 188 17.77 4.58 9.20
CA VAL A 188 19.23 4.72 9.10
C VAL A 188 19.73 5.71 10.16
N ASP A 189 20.74 5.34 10.92
CA ASP A 189 21.45 6.25 11.84
C ASP A 189 22.87 5.73 12.09
N ASP A 190 23.76 6.57 12.59
CA ASP A 190 25.14 6.27 12.90
C ASP A 190 25.37 5.88 14.38
N ASP A 191 24.32 5.92 15.19
CA ASP A 191 24.41 5.65 16.63
C ASP A 191 23.54 4.45 17.02
N PRO A 192 24.14 3.32 17.47
CA PRO A 192 23.41 2.12 17.86
C PRO A 192 22.49 2.32 19.08
N ALA A 193 22.69 3.37 19.87
CA ALA A 193 21.79 3.71 20.97
C ALA A 193 20.42 4.19 20.46
N TYR A 194 20.38 4.70 19.24
CA TYR A 194 19.15 5.23 18.63
C TYR A 194 18.55 4.29 17.57
N VAL A 195 19.36 3.65 16.72
CA VAL A 195 18.86 2.71 15.69
C VAL A 195 18.90 1.28 16.20
N ASN A 196 17.97 0.92 17.07
CA ASN A 196 17.88 -0.40 17.70
C ASN A 196 16.47 -0.98 17.64
N GLU A 197 16.32 -2.25 18.05
CA GLU A 197 15.07 -3.00 17.98
C GLU A 197 13.98 -2.47 18.92
N GLU A 198 14.36 -2.00 20.10
CA GLU A 198 13.42 -1.45 21.06
C GLU A 198 12.71 -0.21 20.51
N ARG A 199 13.45 0.66 19.83
CA ARG A 199 12.91 1.89 19.25
C ARG A 199 12.22 1.67 17.92
N PHE A 200 12.68 0.69 17.13
CA PHE A 200 12.20 0.42 15.76
C PHE A 200 11.91 -1.07 15.55
N PRO A 201 10.93 -1.66 16.28
CA PRO A 201 10.66 -3.10 16.25
C PRO A 201 10.18 -3.59 14.87
N SER A 202 9.46 -2.74 14.13
CA SER A 202 8.84 -3.09 12.84
C SER A 202 9.57 -2.51 11.63
N ALA A 203 10.73 -1.91 11.82
CA ALA A 203 11.51 -1.33 10.74
C ALA A 203 12.76 -2.16 10.43
N LYS A 204 13.17 -2.18 9.18
CA LYS A 204 14.51 -2.62 8.81
C LYS A 204 15.51 -1.54 9.22
N ARG A 205 16.46 -1.91 10.04
CA ARG A 205 17.43 -1.01 10.66
C ARG A 205 18.78 -1.08 9.94
N HIS A 206 19.35 0.08 9.66
CA HIS A 206 20.68 0.25 9.08
C HIS A 206 21.54 1.09 10.03
N LEU A 207 22.51 0.45 10.67
CA LEU A 207 23.58 1.12 11.40
C LEU A 207 24.71 1.38 10.41
N ILE A 208 25.05 2.64 10.20
CA ILE A 208 26.17 3.11 9.37
C ILE A 208 27.26 3.70 10.23
N GLY A 209 28.48 3.77 9.72
CA GLY A 209 29.57 4.42 10.44
C GLY A 209 29.50 5.95 10.41
N ASP A 210 29.01 6.48 9.28
CA ASP A 210 28.80 7.92 9.06
C ASP A 210 27.80 8.13 7.92
N PHE A 211 27.11 9.26 7.89
CA PHE A 211 26.13 9.58 6.84
C PHE A 211 26.73 9.75 5.43
N SER A 212 28.06 9.85 5.29
CA SER A 212 28.73 9.73 3.98
C SER A 212 28.60 8.32 3.36
N GLU A 213 28.32 7.29 4.17
CA GLU A 213 28.13 5.91 3.73
C GLU A 213 26.71 5.62 3.19
N LEU A 214 25.80 6.60 3.21
CA LEU A 214 24.46 6.45 2.63
C LEU A 214 24.48 5.94 1.18
N GLY A 215 25.57 6.23 0.43
CA GLY A 215 25.76 5.78 -0.94
C GLY A 215 25.79 4.25 -1.13
N ASP A 216 26.05 3.49 -0.08
CA ASP A 216 26.06 2.03 -0.10
C ASP A 216 24.63 1.45 -0.03
N LEU A 217 23.67 2.24 0.41
CA LEU A 217 22.26 1.88 0.45
C LEU A 217 21.59 2.12 -0.91
N LYS A 218 20.59 1.30 -1.23
CA LYS A 218 19.87 1.37 -2.50
C LYS A 218 18.41 1.77 -2.28
N GLY A 219 18.11 3.01 -2.65
CA GLY A 219 16.77 3.52 -2.79
C GLY A 219 16.22 3.30 -4.21
N SER A 220 14.94 3.62 -4.41
CA SER A 220 14.28 3.59 -5.72
C SER A 220 13.43 4.84 -5.94
N SER A 221 13.06 5.08 -7.19
CA SER A 221 12.16 6.19 -7.55
C SER A 221 10.72 6.03 -7.01
N ALA A 222 10.36 4.85 -6.54
CA ALA A 222 9.08 4.60 -5.88
C ALA A 222 9.11 4.90 -4.38
N ASP A 223 10.29 5.02 -3.77
CA ASP A 223 10.47 5.19 -2.34
C ASP A 223 10.19 6.63 -1.89
N TYR A 224 9.97 6.76 -0.58
CA TYR A 224 9.83 8.04 0.11
C TYR A 224 10.96 8.21 1.11
N ALA A 225 11.43 9.43 1.32
CA ALA A 225 12.42 9.77 2.34
C ALA A 225 11.89 10.82 3.31
N CYS A 226 12.09 10.58 4.60
CA CYS A 226 11.85 11.51 5.69
C CYS A 226 13.20 11.81 6.36
N VAL A 227 13.71 13.03 6.17
CA VAL A 227 14.94 13.51 6.77
C VAL A 227 14.62 14.01 8.18
N LEU A 228 14.98 13.20 9.16
CA LEU A 228 14.63 13.35 10.58
C LEU A 228 15.87 13.23 11.48
N THR A 229 17.02 13.74 11.00
CA THR A 229 18.30 13.57 11.69
C THR A 229 18.32 14.26 13.05
N ARG A 230 19.03 13.68 14.01
CA ARG A 230 19.16 14.23 15.35
C ARG A 230 19.94 15.55 15.30
N GLY A 231 19.38 16.61 15.88
CA GLY A 231 19.99 17.93 15.89
C GLY A 231 20.23 18.55 14.51
N HIS A 232 19.65 17.98 13.43
CA HIS A 232 19.87 18.42 12.04
C HIS A 232 21.31 18.29 11.55
N MET A 233 22.07 17.36 12.12
CA MET A 233 23.51 17.25 11.85
C MET A 233 23.80 16.72 10.44
N HIS A 234 22.93 15.85 9.91
CA HIS A 234 23.11 15.12 8.65
C HIS A 234 21.96 15.36 7.65
N ASP A 235 21.24 16.48 7.79
CA ASP A 235 20.11 16.79 6.92
C ASP A 235 20.55 16.97 5.47
N HIS A 236 21.73 17.59 5.22
CA HIS A 236 22.17 17.82 3.84
C HIS A 236 22.59 16.54 3.13
N GLU A 237 23.39 15.66 3.78
CA GLU A 237 23.79 14.36 3.22
C GLU A 237 22.56 13.52 2.89
N SER A 238 21.60 13.52 3.80
CA SER A 238 20.32 12.81 3.65
C SER A 238 19.50 13.33 2.48
N CYS A 239 19.39 14.66 2.32
CA CYS A 239 18.67 15.26 1.18
C CYS A 239 19.36 14.98 -0.15
N VAL A 240 20.68 15.10 -0.20
CA VAL A 240 21.48 14.82 -1.40
C VAL A 240 21.31 13.36 -1.81
N TRP A 241 21.48 12.43 -0.88
CA TRP A 241 21.33 11.01 -1.16
C TRP A 241 19.92 10.68 -1.67
N ALA A 242 18.88 11.08 -0.95
CA ALA A 242 17.49 10.78 -1.33
C ALA A 242 17.12 11.36 -2.71
N SER A 243 17.59 12.57 -3.00
CA SER A 243 17.36 13.21 -4.31
C SER A 243 18.15 12.54 -5.44
N ALA A 244 19.36 12.05 -5.16
CA ALA A 244 20.16 11.30 -6.13
C ALA A 244 19.53 9.91 -6.47
N GLN A 245 18.80 9.28 -5.53
CA GLN A 245 18.03 8.07 -5.79
C GLN A 245 16.77 8.36 -6.63
N GLY A 246 16.42 9.63 -6.88
CA GLY A 246 15.22 10.03 -7.59
C GLY A 246 13.93 9.70 -6.85
N MET A 247 13.97 9.60 -5.53
CA MET A 247 12.82 9.22 -4.70
C MET A 247 11.60 10.10 -4.97
N ARG A 248 10.44 9.48 -4.98
CA ARG A 248 9.15 10.12 -5.29
C ARG A 248 8.77 11.22 -4.32
N TYR A 249 9.19 11.10 -3.07
CA TYR A 249 8.95 12.08 -2.03
C TYR A 249 10.21 12.23 -1.18
N VAL A 250 10.62 13.46 -0.95
CA VAL A 250 11.66 13.80 0.03
C VAL A 250 11.12 14.92 0.91
N GLY A 251 10.96 14.63 2.19
CA GLY A 251 10.54 15.61 3.18
C GLY A 251 11.61 15.81 4.25
N MET A 252 11.85 17.06 4.64
CA MET A 252 12.85 17.41 5.65
C MET A 252 12.19 18.15 6.80
N MET A 253 12.54 17.74 8.03
CA MET A 253 12.21 18.51 9.23
C MET A 253 13.09 19.76 9.28
N GLY A 254 12.49 20.93 9.31
CA GLY A 254 13.29 22.16 9.33
C GLY A 254 12.49 23.39 9.73
N CYS A 255 13.20 24.40 10.19
CA CYS A 255 12.68 25.75 10.39
C CYS A 255 13.33 26.72 9.40
N LYS A 256 12.65 27.84 9.17
CA LYS A 256 13.02 28.82 8.13
C LYS A 256 14.50 29.27 8.19
N GLY A 257 15.07 29.46 9.38
CA GLY A 257 16.45 29.91 9.54
C GLY A 257 17.54 28.85 9.29
N LYS A 258 17.20 27.56 9.26
CA LYS A 258 18.15 26.48 8.97
C LYS A 258 18.16 26.10 7.50
N ASN A 259 17.05 26.36 6.79
CA ASN A 259 16.87 25.95 5.40
C ASN A 259 17.90 26.57 4.45
N GLU A 260 18.32 27.82 4.67
CA GLU A 260 19.32 28.50 3.85
C GLU A 260 20.69 27.82 3.93
N ARG A 261 21.15 27.50 5.15
CA ARG A 261 22.43 26.81 5.34
C ARG A 261 22.43 25.41 4.73
N ILE A 262 21.33 24.66 4.90
CA ILE A 262 21.22 23.31 4.33
C ILE A 262 21.12 23.39 2.80
N HIS A 263 20.42 24.36 2.26
CA HIS A 263 20.38 24.65 0.83
C HIS A 263 21.80 24.80 0.26
N ASP A 264 22.59 25.71 0.81
CA ASP A 264 23.94 25.98 0.29
C ASP A 264 24.83 24.73 0.32
N LEU A 265 24.73 23.92 1.39
CA LEU A 265 25.45 22.65 1.50
C LEU A 265 24.95 21.62 0.45
N CYS A 266 23.65 21.51 0.24
CA CYS A 266 23.08 20.62 -0.76
C CYS A 266 23.52 20.98 -2.19
N ILE A 267 23.49 22.28 -2.53
CA ILE A 267 23.93 22.77 -3.84
C ILE A 267 25.43 22.55 -4.02
N ALA A 268 26.24 22.83 -2.99
CA ALA A 268 27.69 22.59 -3.00
C ALA A 268 28.03 21.09 -3.18
N SER A 269 27.14 20.20 -2.73
CA SER A 269 27.25 18.74 -2.88
C SER A 269 26.67 18.21 -4.20
N GLY A 270 26.30 19.08 -5.14
CA GLY A 270 25.87 18.72 -6.49
C GLY A 270 24.35 18.55 -6.68
N MET A 271 23.54 18.88 -5.69
CA MET A 271 22.09 18.94 -5.82
C MET A 271 21.68 20.13 -6.68
N THR A 272 20.73 19.95 -7.60
CA THR A 272 20.22 21.05 -8.41
C THR A 272 19.18 21.88 -7.67
N GLU A 273 19.00 23.14 -8.07
CA GLU A 273 17.92 24.00 -7.53
C GLU A 273 16.53 23.36 -7.69
N GLY A 274 16.28 22.64 -8.81
CA GLY A 274 15.03 21.92 -9.05
C GLY A 274 14.80 20.79 -8.05
N GLN A 275 15.84 20.01 -7.75
CA GLN A 275 15.77 18.95 -6.73
C GLN A 275 15.55 19.55 -5.34
N TRP A 276 16.26 20.62 -4.98
CA TRP A 276 16.03 21.30 -3.72
C TRP A 276 14.61 21.86 -3.60
N ALA A 277 14.08 22.47 -4.66
CA ALA A 277 12.71 22.97 -4.68
C ALA A 277 11.66 21.86 -4.48
N ALA A 278 11.96 20.64 -4.92
CA ALA A 278 11.10 19.46 -4.74
C ALA A 278 11.10 18.91 -3.30
N VAL A 279 12.14 19.20 -2.49
CA VAL A 279 12.17 18.77 -1.09
C VAL A 279 11.07 19.50 -0.30
N LYS A 280 10.15 18.75 0.27
CA LYS A 280 9.08 19.27 1.13
C LYS A 280 9.65 19.73 2.48
N ARG A 281 9.50 21.02 2.79
CA ARG A 281 10.01 21.62 4.04
C ARG A 281 9.10 22.75 4.54
N PRO A 282 8.72 22.74 5.80
CA PRO A 282 8.85 21.61 6.72
C PRO A 282 8.02 20.41 6.26
N ILE A 283 8.48 19.20 6.58
CA ILE A 283 7.76 17.95 6.38
C ILE A 283 6.48 17.92 7.22
N GLY A 284 5.44 17.29 6.69
CA GLY A 284 4.17 17.09 7.37
C GLY A 284 3.13 18.16 7.11
N LEU A 285 1.86 17.80 7.33
CA LEU A 285 0.72 18.71 7.21
C LEU A 285 0.75 19.78 8.32
N LYS A 286 0.35 21.01 7.99
CA LYS A 286 0.39 22.14 8.91
C LYS A 286 -0.92 22.26 9.70
N PHE A 287 -0.95 21.73 10.91
CA PHE A 287 -2.08 21.90 11.84
C PHE A 287 -1.64 22.19 13.30
N GLY A 288 -0.38 22.61 13.49
CA GLY A 288 0.11 23.07 14.80
C GLY A 288 0.69 21.97 15.68
N ALA A 289 1.07 20.81 15.13
CA ALA A 289 1.75 19.71 15.82
C ALA A 289 3.03 20.18 16.54
N LYS A 290 3.27 19.70 17.77
CA LYS A 290 4.41 20.09 18.61
C LYS A 290 5.17 18.92 19.19
N SER A 291 4.46 17.91 19.71
CA SER A 291 5.10 16.72 20.29
C SER A 291 5.60 15.76 19.19
N PRO A 292 6.57 14.88 19.47
CA PRO A 292 7.01 13.87 18.50
C PRO A 292 5.85 13.05 17.92
N ALA A 293 4.90 12.63 18.74
CA ALA A 293 3.73 11.87 18.30
C ALA A 293 2.80 12.70 17.39
N GLU A 294 2.54 13.97 17.71
CA GLU A 294 1.73 14.85 16.85
C GLU A 294 2.43 15.15 15.52
N LEU A 295 3.75 15.36 15.54
CA LEU A 295 4.55 15.53 14.32
C LEU A 295 4.51 14.27 13.46
N ALA A 296 4.56 13.09 14.06
CA ALA A 296 4.43 11.84 13.33
C ALA A 296 3.07 11.70 12.64
N ILE A 297 1.97 12.10 13.31
CA ILE A 297 0.63 12.16 12.68
C ILE A 297 0.66 13.10 11.47
N ALA A 298 1.24 14.29 11.59
CA ALA A 298 1.36 15.25 10.51
C ALA A 298 2.16 14.69 9.31
N ILE A 299 3.27 14.03 9.59
CA ILE A 299 4.16 13.45 8.58
C ILE A 299 3.48 12.27 7.90
N VAL A 300 2.95 11.31 8.65
CA VAL A 300 2.33 10.12 8.07
C VAL A 300 1.07 10.47 7.28
N ALA A 301 0.26 11.44 7.74
CA ALA A 301 -0.87 11.95 6.97
C ALA A 301 -0.43 12.55 5.62
N GLU A 302 0.71 13.28 5.57
CA GLU A 302 1.26 13.77 4.32
C GLU A 302 1.76 12.63 3.42
N LEU A 303 2.43 11.60 3.98
CA LEU A 303 2.86 10.43 3.20
C LEU A 303 1.66 9.69 2.57
N VAL A 304 0.57 9.55 3.32
CA VAL A 304 -0.68 8.97 2.81
C VAL A 304 -1.29 9.85 1.70
N ASP A 305 -1.32 11.17 1.88
CA ASP A 305 -1.78 12.11 0.84
C ASP A 305 -0.95 11.98 -0.45
N VAL A 306 0.39 11.92 -0.34
CA VAL A 306 1.29 11.72 -1.49
C VAL A 306 1.03 10.36 -2.17
N ARG A 307 0.75 9.29 -1.41
CA ARG A 307 0.42 7.96 -1.95
C ARG A 307 -0.80 8.01 -2.88
N TYR A 308 -1.81 8.80 -2.53
CA TYR A 308 -3.09 8.84 -3.23
C TYR A 308 -3.29 10.06 -4.13
N ARG A 309 -2.44 11.08 -4.05
CA ARG A 309 -2.59 12.34 -4.80
C ARG A 309 -2.66 12.13 -6.32
N GLN A 310 -1.82 11.28 -6.89
CA GLN A 310 -1.86 10.98 -8.32
C GLN A 310 -3.17 10.31 -8.74
N ARG A 311 -3.77 9.53 -7.86
CA ARG A 311 -5.07 8.89 -8.08
C ARG A 311 -6.19 9.92 -8.20
N TYR A 312 -6.24 10.89 -7.29
CA TYR A 312 -7.23 11.97 -7.34
C TYR A 312 -7.03 12.86 -8.56
N ASP A 313 -5.79 13.20 -8.89
CA ASP A 313 -5.47 14.00 -10.07
C ASP A 313 -5.85 13.29 -11.37
N ALA A 314 -5.60 11.99 -11.47
CA ALA A 314 -5.99 11.17 -12.62
C ALA A 314 -7.52 11.04 -12.74
N GLN A 315 -8.23 10.81 -11.64
CA GLN A 315 -9.68 10.74 -11.61
C GLN A 315 -10.33 12.09 -11.94
N ALA A 316 -9.79 13.19 -11.41
CA ALA A 316 -10.27 14.54 -11.71
C ALA A 316 -10.09 14.88 -13.20
N ARG A 317 -8.96 14.50 -13.81
CA ARG A 317 -8.72 14.65 -15.25
C ARG A 317 -9.70 13.83 -16.07
N ALA A 318 -9.88 12.54 -15.73
CA ALA A 318 -10.82 11.68 -16.44
C ALA A 318 -12.28 12.18 -16.35
N GLN A 319 -12.70 12.66 -15.19
CA GLN A 319 -14.03 13.28 -15.01
C GLN A 319 -14.17 14.57 -15.85
N HIS A 320 -13.13 15.38 -15.90
CA HIS A 320 -13.12 16.60 -16.70
C HIS A 320 -13.18 16.30 -18.21
N GLU A 321 -12.43 15.30 -18.69
CA GLU A 321 -12.46 14.85 -20.08
C GLU A 321 -13.84 14.29 -20.46
N GLN A 322 -14.46 13.48 -19.58
CA GLN A 322 -15.83 13.01 -19.78
C GLN A 322 -16.85 14.16 -19.81
N SER A 323 -16.68 15.19 -18.99
CA SER A 323 -17.55 16.36 -18.97
C SER A 323 -17.43 17.23 -20.23
N LEU A 324 -16.30 17.17 -20.92
CA LEU A 324 -16.04 17.86 -22.18
C LEU A 324 -16.48 17.05 -23.42
N GLY A 325 -17.06 15.84 -23.25
CA GLY A 325 -17.61 15.03 -24.34
C GLY A 325 -16.54 14.51 -25.32
N ARG A 326 -15.35 14.23 -24.83
CA ARG A 326 -14.25 13.64 -25.61
C ARG A 326 -14.03 12.18 -25.23
#